data_7b4fe3ad4c8420550c110468453529b9
#
_entry.id   7b4fe3ad4c8420550c110468453529b9
#
_cell.length_a   1.000
_cell.length_b   1.000
_cell.length_c   1.000
_cell.angle_alpha   90.00
_cell.angle_beta   90.00
_cell.angle_gamma   90.00
#
_symmetry.space_group_name_H-M   'P 1'
#
loop_
_entity.id
_entity.type
_entity.pdbx_description
1 polymer ?
#
loop_
_entity_poly.entity_id
_entity_poly.type
_entity_poly.pdbx_seq_one_letter_code
_entity_poly.pdbx_strand_id
1 'polypeptide(L)'
;IAKELNVKEDEVREMEFRFSGQEISIDYSNDDSDEDQFRPIAYLKDLAMSPSERIEKIEAESNNTKNLNNALKKLDSRSREIVEARWLKEDKTDTLHELGKKYKVSAERIRQIEQNAMKKIKALITSVSV
;
A
#
# COMPACT_ATOMS: atom_id res chain seq x y z
N ILE A 1 38.80 -11.82 -17.48
CA ILE A 1 38.69 -11.63 -16.01
C ILE A 1 37.63 -12.59 -15.45
N ALA A 2 36.33 -12.51 -15.84
CA ALA A 2 35.26 -13.35 -15.29
C ALA A 2 35.57 -14.87 -15.43
N LYS A 3 36.03 -15.29 -16.59
CA LYS A 3 36.42 -16.68 -16.86
C LYS A 3 37.67 -17.12 -16.10
N GLU A 4 38.64 -16.24 -15.91
CA GLU A 4 39.87 -16.52 -15.16
C GLU A 4 39.63 -16.66 -13.65
N LEU A 5 38.71 -15.81 -13.11
CA LEU A 5 38.34 -15.82 -11.71
C LEU A 5 37.21 -16.80 -11.38
N ASN A 6 36.64 -17.46 -12.42
CA ASN A 6 35.49 -18.35 -12.27
C ASN A 6 34.29 -17.76 -11.53
N VAL A 7 33.97 -16.48 -11.85
CA VAL A 7 32.84 -15.71 -11.31
C VAL A 7 31.93 -15.28 -12.45
N LYS A 8 30.72 -14.81 -12.11
CA LYS A 8 29.77 -14.31 -13.10
C LYS A 8 30.21 -12.94 -13.64
N GLU A 9 29.86 -12.64 -14.90
CA GLU A 9 30.18 -11.35 -15.52
C GLU A 9 29.54 -10.16 -14.75
N ASP A 10 28.36 -10.36 -14.19
CA ASP A 10 27.68 -9.32 -13.40
C ASP A 10 28.42 -9.00 -12.11
N GLU A 11 29.05 -9.98 -11.47
CA GLU A 11 29.88 -9.77 -10.27
C GLU A 11 31.13 -8.95 -10.60
N VAL A 12 31.72 -9.18 -11.77
CA VAL A 12 32.87 -8.39 -12.24
C VAL A 12 32.45 -6.92 -12.49
N ARG A 13 31.30 -6.71 -13.14
CA ARG A 13 30.77 -5.35 -13.39
C ARG A 13 30.42 -4.62 -12.09
N GLU A 14 29.86 -5.33 -11.11
CA GLU A 14 29.57 -4.74 -9.80
C GLU A 14 30.84 -4.29 -9.10
N MET A 15 31.88 -5.11 -9.14
CA MET A 15 33.18 -4.73 -8.58
C MET A 15 33.84 -3.58 -9.33
N GLU A 16 33.78 -3.58 -10.67
CA GLU A 16 34.26 -2.47 -11.48
C GLU A 16 33.57 -1.14 -11.12
N PHE A 17 32.25 -1.20 -10.92
CA PHE A 17 31.48 -0.03 -10.47
C PHE A 17 31.91 0.45 -9.08
N ARG A 18 32.17 -0.46 -8.13
CA ARG A 18 32.68 -0.12 -6.80
C ARG A 18 34.05 0.53 -6.84
N PHE A 19 34.94 0.03 -7.69
CA PHE A 19 36.29 0.59 -7.84
C PHE A 19 36.35 1.89 -8.68
N SER A 20 35.33 2.16 -9.49
CA SER A 20 35.29 3.38 -10.31
C SER A 20 34.90 4.63 -9.52
N GLY A 21 34.26 4.47 -8.38
CA GLY A 21 33.82 5.57 -7.51
C GLY A 21 34.80 5.80 -6.36
N GLN A 22 35.05 7.08 -6.03
CA GLN A 22 35.71 7.42 -4.75
C GLN A 22 34.70 7.21 -3.61
N GLU A 23 35.08 6.46 -2.61
CA GLU A 23 34.30 6.36 -1.37
C GLU A 23 34.30 7.71 -0.67
N ILE A 24 33.11 8.27 -0.47
CA ILE A 24 32.92 9.50 0.31
C ILE A 24 32.50 9.10 1.71
N SER A 25 33.24 9.56 2.72
CA SER A 25 32.85 9.37 4.11
C SER A 25 31.52 10.09 4.37
N ILE A 26 30.54 9.35 4.88
CA ILE A 26 29.21 9.89 5.23
C ILE A 26 29.27 10.68 6.53
N ASP A 27 30.09 10.21 7.46
CA ASP A 27 30.30 10.85 8.75
C ASP A 27 31.81 10.99 9.00
N TYR A 28 32.25 12.21 9.25
CA TYR A 28 33.59 12.47 9.73
C TYR A 28 33.57 12.49 11.25
N SER A 29 34.18 11.50 11.89
CA SER A 29 34.46 11.56 13.32
C SER A 29 35.54 12.59 13.55
N ASN A 30 35.17 13.72 14.14
CA ASN A 30 36.09 14.83 14.36
C ASN A 30 36.69 14.77 15.75
N ASP A 31 38.01 14.77 15.74
CA ASP A 31 38.82 15.26 16.86
C ASP A 31 39.28 16.72 16.68
N ASP A 32 38.98 17.36 15.54
CA ASP A 32 39.45 18.72 15.26
C ASP A 32 38.35 19.69 14.88
N SER A 33 38.35 20.80 15.53
CA SER A 33 37.50 21.95 15.65
C SER A 33 37.32 22.82 14.39
N ASP A 34 36.95 22.28 13.26
CA ASP A 34 36.51 23.09 12.09
C ASP A 34 35.03 23.02 11.92
N GLU A 35 34.34 24.11 12.27
CA GLU A 35 32.88 24.27 12.25
C GLU A 35 32.27 24.20 10.82
N ASP A 36 33.08 24.20 9.76
CA ASP A 36 32.63 24.23 8.36
C ASP A 36 32.83 22.93 7.57
N GLN A 37 33.09 21.81 8.23
CA GLN A 37 33.26 20.56 7.48
C GLN A 37 31.94 20.05 6.93
N PHE A 38 31.92 19.85 5.62
CA PHE A 38 30.78 19.24 4.90
C PHE A 38 30.50 17.83 5.44
N ARG A 39 29.37 17.68 6.11
CA ARG A 39 28.89 16.41 6.66
C ARG A 39 27.72 15.91 5.81
N PRO A 40 27.93 14.99 4.87
CA PRO A 40 26.84 14.47 4.04
C PRO A 40 25.66 13.92 4.84
N ILE A 41 25.91 13.30 5.98
CA ILE A 41 24.85 12.75 6.85
C ILE A 41 23.82 13.81 7.30
N ALA A 42 24.26 15.07 7.49
CA ALA A 42 23.37 16.14 7.92
C ALA A 42 22.37 16.56 6.82
N TYR A 43 22.69 16.26 5.58
CA TYR A 43 21.86 16.60 4.40
C TYR A 43 21.07 15.40 3.86
N LEU A 44 21.36 14.19 4.34
CA LEU A 44 20.61 13.01 3.97
C LEU A 44 19.22 13.07 4.59
N LYS A 45 18.21 13.16 3.74
CA LYS A 45 16.82 13.13 4.17
C LYS A 45 16.40 11.70 4.45
N ASP A 46 15.88 11.44 5.64
CA ASP A 46 15.18 10.20 5.92
C ASP A 46 13.91 10.12 5.04
N LEU A 47 13.80 9.06 4.24
CA LEU A 47 12.63 8.78 3.40
C LEU A 47 11.49 8.13 4.19
N ALA A 48 11.72 7.75 5.45
CA ALA A 48 10.67 7.26 6.31
C ALA A 48 9.66 8.37 6.63
N MET A 49 8.42 7.99 6.76
CA MET A 49 7.35 8.92 7.15
C MET A 49 7.65 9.50 8.53
N SER A 50 7.44 10.79 8.69
CA SER A 50 7.54 11.45 9.99
C SER A 50 6.56 10.82 11.00
N PRO A 51 6.83 10.91 12.31
CA PRO A 51 5.91 10.38 13.32
C PRO A 51 4.49 10.96 13.21
N SER A 52 4.34 12.24 12.88
CA SER A 52 3.04 12.88 12.65
C SER A 52 2.31 12.30 11.44
N GLU A 53 2.98 12.17 10.30
CA GLU A 53 2.40 11.56 9.09
C GLU A 53 1.97 10.09 9.34
N ARG A 54 2.73 9.36 10.15
CA ARG A 54 2.36 7.98 10.54
C ARG A 54 1.07 7.94 11.36
N ILE A 55 0.93 8.85 12.33
CA ILE A 55 -0.28 8.96 13.16
C ILE A 55 -1.47 9.36 12.29
N GLU A 56 -1.33 10.39 11.46
CA GLU A 56 -2.39 10.83 10.54
C GLU A 56 -2.85 9.70 9.61
N LYS A 57 -1.90 8.90 9.08
CA LYS A 57 -2.22 7.75 8.25
C LYS A 57 -3.01 6.68 9.00
N ILE A 58 -2.57 6.33 10.22
CA ILE A 58 -3.25 5.34 11.07
C ILE A 58 -4.66 5.81 11.42
N GLU A 59 -4.82 7.08 11.78
CA GLU A 59 -6.12 7.66 12.09
C GLU A 59 -7.04 7.68 10.87
N ALA A 60 -6.52 8.08 9.70
CA ALA A 60 -7.26 8.07 8.45
C ALA A 60 -7.73 6.65 8.07
N GLU A 61 -6.86 5.64 8.18
CA GLU A 61 -7.21 4.24 7.92
C GLU A 61 -8.28 3.74 8.92
N SER A 62 -8.13 4.05 10.21
CA SER A 62 -9.12 3.71 11.24
C SER A 62 -10.47 4.35 10.95
N ASN A 63 -10.50 5.63 10.61
CA ASN A 63 -11.72 6.35 10.30
C ASN A 63 -12.38 5.83 9.01
N ASN A 64 -11.58 5.54 7.98
CA ASN A 64 -12.08 4.94 6.74
C ASN A 64 -12.72 3.58 6.99
N THR A 65 -12.09 2.75 7.82
CA THR A 65 -12.63 1.43 8.19
C THR A 65 -13.94 1.56 8.98
N LYS A 66 -14.02 2.49 9.93
CA LYS A 66 -15.26 2.78 10.68
C LYS A 66 -16.38 3.27 9.76
N ASN A 67 -16.06 4.19 8.85
CA ASN A 67 -17.02 4.74 7.90
C ASN A 67 -17.53 3.66 6.95
N LEU A 68 -16.66 2.80 6.44
CA LEU A 68 -17.03 1.66 5.61
C LEU A 68 -17.96 0.70 6.36
N ASN A 69 -17.60 0.31 7.59
CA ASN A 69 -18.42 -0.58 8.41
C ASN A 69 -19.81 0.03 8.71
N ASN A 70 -19.87 1.34 8.95
CA ASN A 70 -21.14 2.03 9.15
C ASN A 70 -21.98 2.08 7.86
N ALA A 71 -21.34 2.30 6.72
CA ALA A 71 -22.02 2.28 5.42
C ALA A 71 -22.55 0.87 5.09
N LEU A 72 -21.78 -0.20 5.37
CA LEU A 72 -22.22 -1.59 5.18
C LEU A 72 -23.42 -1.93 6.08
N LYS A 73 -23.45 -1.43 7.32
CA LYS A 73 -24.60 -1.63 8.22
C LYS A 73 -25.89 -0.97 7.73
N LYS A 74 -25.77 0.11 6.95
CA LYS A 74 -26.94 0.81 6.37
C LYS A 74 -27.48 0.16 5.09
N LEU A 75 -26.76 -0.83 4.52
CA LEU A 75 -27.25 -1.61 3.39
C LEU A 75 -28.26 -2.66 3.85
N ASP A 76 -29.15 -3.06 2.93
CA ASP A 76 -29.99 -4.22 3.11
C ASP A 76 -29.14 -5.51 3.22
N SER A 77 -29.65 -6.50 3.98
CA SER A 77 -28.92 -7.75 4.30
C SER A 77 -28.36 -8.43 3.06
N ARG A 78 -29.18 -8.53 2.01
CA ARG A 78 -28.83 -9.19 0.75
C ARG A 78 -27.70 -8.47 0.00
N SER A 79 -27.78 -7.15 -0.12
CA SER A 79 -26.75 -6.34 -0.78
C SER A 79 -25.44 -6.38 -0.02
N ARG A 80 -25.50 -6.34 1.33
CA ARG A 80 -24.32 -6.44 2.18
C ARG A 80 -23.63 -7.80 2.02
N GLU A 81 -24.36 -8.92 2.11
CA GLU A 81 -23.79 -10.24 1.93
C GLU A 81 -23.12 -10.44 0.57
N ILE A 82 -23.71 -9.87 -0.51
CA ILE A 82 -23.13 -9.93 -1.85
C ILE A 82 -21.81 -9.16 -1.90
N VAL A 83 -21.75 -7.95 -1.33
CA VAL A 83 -20.55 -7.14 -1.29
C VAL A 83 -19.47 -7.80 -0.43
N GLU A 84 -19.81 -8.30 0.77
CA GLU A 84 -18.90 -9.01 1.66
C GLU A 84 -18.32 -10.26 0.99
N ALA A 85 -19.14 -11.06 0.32
CA ALA A 85 -18.71 -12.29 -0.35
C ALA A 85 -17.77 -12.02 -1.55
N ARG A 86 -17.92 -10.88 -2.22
CA ARG A 86 -17.09 -10.54 -3.38
C ARG A 86 -15.84 -9.73 -3.08
N TRP A 87 -15.88 -8.88 -2.06
CA TRP A 87 -14.85 -7.86 -1.85
C TRP A 87 -14.13 -7.95 -0.51
N LEU A 88 -14.75 -8.58 0.49
CA LEU A 88 -14.20 -8.60 1.85
C LEU A 88 -13.73 -9.99 2.32
N LYS A 89 -13.92 -11.03 1.50
CA LYS A 89 -13.34 -12.34 1.78
C LYS A 89 -11.85 -12.35 1.41
N GLU A 90 -11.02 -12.83 2.32
CA GLU A 90 -9.57 -12.92 2.14
C GLU A 90 -9.14 -14.12 1.28
N ASP A 91 -9.77 -15.30 1.47
CA ASP A 91 -9.30 -16.55 0.87
C ASP A 91 -9.83 -16.82 -0.54
N LYS A 92 -11.11 -16.61 -0.79
CA LYS A 92 -11.73 -16.85 -2.09
C LYS A 92 -12.96 -15.98 -2.28
N THR A 93 -12.92 -15.12 -3.27
CA THR A 93 -14.07 -14.29 -3.64
C THR A 93 -15.07 -15.08 -4.45
N ASP A 94 -16.36 -15.00 -4.09
CA ASP A 94 -17.43 -15.70 -4.80
C ASP A 94 -17.66 -15.06 -6.19
N THR A 95 -17.83 -15.87 -7.21
CA THR A 95 -18.12 -15.39 -8.55
C THR A 95 -19.58 -14.96 -8.69
N LEU A 96 -19.89 -14.10 -9.69
CA LEU A 96 -21.28 -13.68 -9.97
C LEU A 96 -22.21 -14.88 -10.23
N HIS A 97 -21.69 -15.93 -10.86
CA HIS A 97 -22.43 -17.16 -11.13
C HIS A 97 -22.74 -17.97 -9.88
N GLU A 98 -21.78 -18.09 -8.96
CA GLU A 98 -21.96 -18.79 -7.69
C GLU A 98 -22.98 -18.07 -6.81
N LEU A 99 -22.87 -16.75 -6.70
CA LEU A 99 -23.86 -15.93 -6.02
C LEU A 99 -25.23 -15.99 -6.70
N GLY A 100 -25.28 -15.99 -8.03
CA GLY A 100 -26.50 -16.17 -8.78
C GLY A 100 -27.20 -17.48 -8.44
N LYS A 101 -26.46 -18.60 -8.38
CA LYS A 101 -26.99 -19.91 -7.95
C LYS A 101 -27.44 -19.88 -6.49
N LYS A 102 -26.66 -19.30 -5.57
CA LYS A 102 -27.00 -19.19 -4.14
C LYS A 102 -28.31 -18.42 -3.91
N TYR A 103 -28.49 -17.31 -4.59
CA TYR A 103 -29.67 -16.44 -4.43
C TYR A 103 -30.80 -16.71 -5.43
N LYS A 104 -30.65 -17.72 -6.29
CA LYS A 104 -31.62 -18.11 -7.35
C LYS A 104 -31.98 -16.95 -8.28
N VAL A 105 -30.99 -16.18 -8.69
CA VAL A 105 -31.12 -15.06 -9.63
C VAL A 105 -30.04 -15.11 -10.71
N SER A 106 -30.23 -14.38 -11.79
CA SER A 106 -29.21 -14.31 -12.84
C SER A 106 -27.94 -13.59 -12.36
N ALA A 107 -26.78 -13.94 -12.94
CA ALA A 107 -25.51 -13.28 -12.66
C ALA A 107 -25.59 -11.76 -12.93
N GLU A 108 -26.35 -11.36 -13.97
CA GLU A 108 -26.57 -9.95 -14.30
C GLU A 108 -27.36 -9.23 -13.18
N ARG A 109 -28.33 -9.92 -12.56
CA ARG A 109 -29.06 -9.35 -11.42
C ARG A 109 -28.16 -9.15 -10.20
N ILE A 110 -27.23 -10.06 -9.92
CA ILE A 110 -26.21 -9.89 -8.87
C ILE A 110 -25.33 -8.68 -9.18
N ARG A 111 -24.89 -8.49 -10.45
CA ARG A 111 -24.11 -7.34 -10.88
C ARG A 111 -24.84 -6.01 -10.65
N GLN A 112 -26.15 -5.97 -10.97
CA GLN A 112 -26.97 -4.78 -10.70
C GLN A 112 -27.07 -4.45 -9.22
N ILE A 113 -27.28 -5.48 -8.38
CA ILE A 113 -27.35 -5.30 -6.91
C ILE A 113 -26.01 -4.77 -6.39
N GLU A 114 -24.91 -5.37 -6.83
CA GLU A 114 -23.54 -4.93 -6.48
C GLU A 114 -23.30 -3.46 -6.85
N GLN A 115 -23.61 -3.08 -8.09
CA GLN A 115 -23.45 -1.68 -8.54
C GLN A 115 -24.28 -0.70 -7.72
N ASN A 116 -25.53 -1.06 -7.42
CA ASN A 116 -26.39 -0.22 -6.60
C ASN A 116 -25.88 -0.11 -5.15
N ALA A 117 -25.39 -1.22 -4.57
CA ALA A 117 -24.77 -1.23 -3.26
C ALA A 117 -23.52 -0.33 -3.22
N MET A 118 -22.63 -0.44 -4.22
CA MET A 118 -21.45 0.41 -4.32
C MET A 118 -21.77 1.89 -4.45
N LYS A 119 -22.80 2.25 -5.23
CA LYS A 119 -23.28 3.64 -5.32
C LYS A 119 -23.79 4.16 -3.98
N LYS A 120 -24.55 3.35 -3.23
CA LYS A 120 -25.03 3.70 -1.88
C LYS A 120 -23.89 3.88 -0.90
N ILE A 121 -22.93 2.94 -0.88
CA ILE A 121 -21.73 3.01 -0.02
C ILE A 121 -20.97 4.32 -0.31
N LYS A 122 -20.70 4.61 -1.59
CA LYS A 122 -20.00 5.83 -2.00
C LYS A 122 -20.72 7.09 -1.52
N ALA A 123 -22.01 7.17 -1.72
CA ALA A 123 -22.82 8.31 -1.28
C ALA A 123 -22.77 8.48 0.26
N LEU A 124 -22.86 7.38 1.01
CA LEU A 124 -22.79 7.39 2.48
C LEU A 124 -21.42 7.82 3.00
N ILE A 125 -20.33 7.36 2.39
CA ILE A 125 -18.97 7.75 2.77
C ILE A 125 -18.74 9.23 2.46
N THR A 126 -19.14 9.69 1.25
CA THR A 126 -18.97 11.11 0.86
C THR A 126 -19.77 12.05 1.77
N SER A 127 -20.95 11.64 2.27
CA SER A 127 -21.74 12.44 3.17
C SER A 127 -21.18 12.56 4.61
N VAL A 128 -20.23 11.73 4.98
CA VAL A 128 -19.55 11.73 6.30
C VAL A 128 -18.25 12.54 6.24
N SER A 129 -17.70 12.76 5.05
CA SER A 129 -16.42 13.46 4.85
C SER A 129 -16.59 14.99 4.73
N VAL A 130 -17.77 15.53 4.97
CA VAL A 130 -18.11 16.97 5.08
C VAL A 130 -18.44 17.25 6.53
#